data_dc9a94619b6a33fafc517daf1002a184
#
_entry.id   dc9a94619b6a33fafc517daf1002a184
#
_cell.length_a   1.000
_cell.length_b   1.000
_cell.length_c   1.000
_cell.angle_alpha   90.00
_cell.angle_beta   90.00
_cell.angle_gamma   90.00
#
_symmetry.space_group_name_H-M   'P 1'
#
loop_
_entity.id
_entity.type
_entity.pdbx_description
1 polymer ?
#
loop_
_entity_poly.entity_id
_entity_poly.type
_entity_poly.pdbx_seq_one_letter_code
_entity_poly.pdbx_strand_id
1 'polypeptide(L)'
;MKPTKLIWLLLIMFSYQAAAQNRDLYDGGMDIRFGENSDKHIRFVLLQQFWARMIENNPGTLDASGELADHTFDIGARRVRATVFSQISPRFIVHMQFGINNQSFINGGAPGMGPKKPQMFIHDAWTQYMLLPEKDKESGEFNPFSLSMGMGLHLWNGVSRMSSASIVSFLTLDLPVFNFPNIERTDQFGRQYGIYAKGKAGRLDYRFSLNKPFVNGNLNAVNTERAINIPSEQPSTAGYVAYEFLDQETHLTPYMTSTYLGKKKVFNLGAGFYHQAEASGVLDGEGQLLRQNHTAWAVDAFLDYPFGANSVALTLYSVLYNYDYGTNYYRSVGIMNPSGGQAAAPANFENSVSIDGFGNAEPLLGTGSIWMTQAGLLLPPTVGRQAGRFQLFGRSEIKQLDFLDETAFNQDFGLNWFIEGHHAKITLQYGTRQVFTDQNGSHISNMTRGQWTLQTQIHL
;
A
#
# COMPACT_ATOMS: atom_id res chain seq x y z
N MET A 1 -11.17 17.94 -39.81
CA MET A 1 -10.80 18.95 -38.78
C MET A 1 -9.32 18.74 -38.44
N LYS A 2 -8.51 19.82 -38.55
CA LYS A 2 -7.06 19.72 -38.30
C LYS A 2 -6.81 19.46 -36.81
N PRO A 3 -5.90 18.54 -36.43
CA PRO A 3 -5.66 18.14 -35.03
C PRO A 3 -5.21 19.28 -34.11
N THR A 4 -4.75 20.38 -34.64
CA THR A 4 -4.33 21.57 -33.91
C THR A 4 -5.44 22.31 -33.16
N LYS A 5 -6.71 22.12 -33.50
CA LYS A 5 -7.82 22.75 -32.78
C LYS A 5 -8.30 21.99 -31.55
N LEU A 6 -7.98 20.72 -31.44
CA LEU A 6 -8.33 19.90 -30.26
C LEU A 6 -7.38 20.15 -29.07
N ILE A 7 -6.13 20.50 -29.36
CA ILE A 7 -5.11 20.81 -28.34
C ILE A 7 -5.43 22.15 -27.64
N TRP A 8 -5.98 23.13 -28.36
CA TRP A 8 -6.36 24.43 -27.79
C TRP A 8 -7.62 24.36 -26.91
N LEU A 9 -8.53 23.42 -27.15
CA LEU A 9 -9.72 23.23 -26.29
C LEU A 9 -9.38 22.59 -24.95
N LEU A 10 -8.32 21.79 -24.87
CA LEU A 10 -7.81 21.19 -23.63
C LEU A 10 -7.03 22.20 -22.77
N LEU A 11 -6.48 23.27 -23.36
CA LEU A 11 -5.70 24.30 -22.66
C LEU A 11 -6.56 25.44 -22.05
N ILE A 12 -7.82 25.58 -22.42
CA ILE A 12 -8.68 26.68 -21.94
C ILE A 12 -9.45 26.33 -20.66
N MET A 13 -9.47 25.06 -20.22
CA MET A 13 -10.17 24.63 -18.99
C MET A 13 -9.37 24.76 -17.68
N PHE A 14 -8.17 25.32 -17.70
CA PHE A 14 -7.30 25.38 -16.51
C PHE A 14 -6.93 26.79 -16.03
N SER A 15 -7.87 27.73 -16.02
CA SER A 15 -7.65 29.01 -15.36
C SER A 15 -8.68 29.34 -14.27
N TYR A 16 -8.70 28.49 -13.22
CA TYR A 16 -9.25 28.89 -11.93
C TYR A 16 -8.14 28.79 -10.88
N GLN A 17 -7.63 29.93 -10.46
CA GLN A 17 -6.77 30.03 -9.28
C GLN A 17 -7.63 29.77 -8.04
N ALA A 18 -7.58 28.54 -7.50
CA ALA A 18 -8.02 28.29 -6.15
C ALA A 18 -6.88 28.68 -5.20
N ALA A 19 -7.10 29.66 -4.35
CA ALA A 19 -6.16 30.02 -3.28
C ALA A 19 -5.90 28.78 -2.39
N ALA A 20 -4.66 28.32 -2.36
CA ALA A 20 -4.24 27.20 -1.51
C ALA A 20 -4.33 27.64 -0.05
N GLN A 21 -5.38 27.23 0.64
CA GLN A 21 -5.43 27.26 2.09
C GLN A 21 -4.70 26.02 2.64
N ASN A 22 -4.03 26.19 3.76
CA ASN A 22 -3.29 25.15 4.46
C ASN A 22 -4.27 24.09 5.02
N ARG A 23 -4.47 22.99 4.29
CA ARG A 23 -5.42 21.93 4.63
C ARG A 23 -4.73 20.58 4.73
N ASP A 24 -5.27 19.69 5.56
CA ASP A 24 -4.77 18.33 5.75
C ASP A 24 -4.93 17.46 4.48
N LEU A 25 -4.34 16.28 4.44
CA LEU A 25 -4.27 15.37 3.29
C LEU A 25 -5.60 15.00 2.62
N TYR A 26 -6.71 15.17 3.30
CA TYR A 26 -8.07 15.04 2.76
C TYR A 26 -8.63 16.38 2.29
N ASP A 27 -7.75 17.21 1.82
CA ASP A 27 -8.03 18.53 1.32
C ASP A 27 -8.48 18.49 -0.13
N GLY A 28 -9.62 18.07 -0.33
CA GLY A 28 -10.30 17.90 -1.60
C GLY A 28 -11.66 17.29 -1.37
N GLY A 29 -12.40 17.13 -2.44
CA GLY A 29 -13.74 16.59 -2.44
C GLY A 29 -14.82 17.61 -2.13
N MET A 30 -16.04 17.14 -2.18
CA MET A 30 -17.22 17.95 -1.89
C MET A 30 -17.54 17.86 -0.39
N ASP A 31 -17.49 19.00 0.32
CA ASP A 31 -17.79 19.10 1.74
C ASP A 31 -19.18 19.74 1.93
N ILE A 32 -20.13 18.96 2.44
CA ILE A 32 -21.49 19.42 2.75
C ILE A 32 -21.58 19.59 4.26
N ARG A 33 -21.78 20.83 4.72
CA ARG A 33 -21.90 21.19 6.14
C ARG A 33 -23.37 21.40 6.53
N PHE A 34 -23.73 20.96 7.73
CA PHE A 34 -25.07 21.09 8.28
C PHE A 34 -25.01 21.17 9.82
N GLY A 35 -26.17 21.48 10.43
CA GLY A 35 -26.27 21.80 11.86
C GLY A 35 -26.16 23.31 12.12
N GLU A 36 -26.60 23.73 13.30
CA GLU A 36 -26.69 25.17 13.65
C GLU A 36 -25.34 25.88 13.60
N ASN A 37 -24.25 25.19 13.94
CA ASN A 37 -22.88 25.75 13.95
C ASN A 37 -21.99 25.17 12.84
N SER A 38 -22.57 24.53 11.83
CA SER A 38 -21.80 23.84 10.77
C SER A 38 -20.78 22.82 11.31
N ASP A 39 -21.06 22.26 12.48
CA ASP A 39 -20.19 21.31 13.20
C ASP A 39 -20.33 19.87 12.72
N LYS A 40 -21.32 19.63 11.84
CA LYS A 40 -21.55 18.35 11.17
C LYS A 40 -21.22 18.49 9.71
N HIS A 41 -20.56 17.51 9.14
CA HIS A 41 -20.25 17.52 7.72
C HIS A 41 -20.17 16.13 7.12
N ILE A 42 -20.40 16.06 5.83
CA ILE A 42 -20.16 14.88 4.99
C ILE A 42 -19.22 15.32 3.88
N ARG A 43 -18.11 14.64 3.74
CA ARG A 43 -17.14 14.85 2.69
C ARG A 43 -17.13 13.66 1.74
N PHE A 44 -17.24 13.94 0.44
CA PHE A 44 -17.10 12.98 -0.63
C PHE A 44 -15.75 13.19 -1.32
N VAL A 45 -14.99 12.12 -1.48
CA VAL A 45 -13.69 12.14 -2.13
C VAL A 45 -13.67 11.06 -3.22
N LEU A 46 -13.13 11.40 -4.39
CA LEU A 46 -12.92 10.45 -5.49
C LEU A 46 -11.44 10.29 -5.76
N LEU A 47 -11.02 9.06 -5.99
CA LEU A 47 -9.65 8.73 -6.39
C LEU A 47 -9.67 7.84 -7.62
N GLN A 48 -8.83 8.18 -8.60
CA GLN A 48 -8.57 7.36 -9.77
C GLN A 48 -7.06 7.22 -9.98
N GLN A 49 -6.58 6.00 -10.17
CA GLN A 49 -5.22 5.67 -10.55
C GLN A 49 -5.26 4.68 -11.71
N PHE A 50 -4.71 5.06 -12.85
CA PHE A 50 -4.56 4.21 -14.02
C PHE A 50 -3.09 3.99 -14.31
N TRP A 51 -2.75 2.75 -14.69
CA TRP A 51 -1.40 2.33 -15.05
C TRP A 51 -1.34 1.96 -16.53
N ALA A 52 -0.26 2.40 -17.20
CA ALA A 52 0.23 1.84 -18.46
C ALA A 52 1.60 1.24 -18.19
N ARG A 53 1.79 -0.05 -18.52
CA ARG A 53 2.98 -0.81 -18.14
C ARG A 53 3.60 -1.54 -19.32
N MET A 54 4.93 -1.60 -19.32
CA MET A 54 5.72 -2.54 -20.11
C MET A 54 6.44 -3.46 -19.12
N ILE A 55 6.11 -4.73 -19.14
CA ILE A 55 6.54 -5.72 -18.16
C ILE A 55 7.43 -6.74 -18.87
N GLU A 56 8.64 -6.96 -18.36
CA GLU A 56 9.41 -8.16 -18.67
C GLU A 56 8.87 -9.31 -17.83
N ASN A 57 8.33 -10.33 -18.48
CA ASN A 57 7.68 -11.45 -17.80
C ASN A 57 8.69 -12.42 -17.20
N ASN A 58 8.27 -13.11 -16.14
CA ASN A 58 9.00 -14.26 -15.63
C ASN A 58 9.00 -15.40 -16.67
N PRO A 59 10.04 -16.26 -16.69
CA PRO A 59 10.12 -17.39 -17.59
C PRO A 59 8.89 -18.30 -17.52
N GLY A 60 8.45 -18.82 -18.67
CA GLY A 60 7.29 -19.69 -18.76
C GLY A 60 5.93 -18.96 -18.82
N THR A 61 5.92 -17.62 -18.83
CA THR A 61 4.70 -16.85 -19.01
C THR A 61 4.13 -17.05 -20.42
N LEU A 62 2.83 -17.33 -20.49
CA LEU A 62 2.12 -17.48 -21.76
C LEU A 62 1.24 -16.24 -22.02
N ASP A 63 1.09 -15.88 -23.29
CA ASP A 63 0.10 -14.91 -23.73
C ASP A 63 -1.31 -15.52 -23.83
N ALA A 64 -2.27 -14.73 -24.30
CA ALA A 64 -3.66 -15.18 -24.47
C ALA A 64 -3.82 -16.27 -25.57
N SER A 65 -2.83 -16.43 -26.45
CA SER A 65 -2.81 -17.46 -27.49
C SER A 65 -2.19 -18.77 -27.00
N GLY A 66 -1.58 -18.76 -25.80
CA GLY A 66 -0.85 -19.88 -25.22
C GLY A 66 0.61 -19.96 -25.69
N GLU A 67 1.13 -18.91 -26.32
CA GLU A 67 2.52 -18.80 -26.73
C GLU A 67 3.38 -18.12 -25.65
N LEU A 68 4.68 -18.44 -25.63
CA LEU A 68 5.61 -17.83 -24.70
C LEU A 68 5.74 -16.33 -24.95
N ALA A 69 5.59 -15.54 -23.88
CA ALA A 69 5.64 -14.09 -23.92
C ALA A 69 6.69 -13.54 -22.94
N ASP A 70 7.83 -13.10 -23.45
CA ASP A 70 8.87 -12.47 -22.64
C ASP A 70 8.46 -11.08 -22.13
N HIS A 71 7.55 -10.41 -22.82
CA HIS A 71 7.09 -9.06 -22.48
C HIS A 71 5.59 -8.95 -22.59
N THR A 72 5.01 -8.11 -21.73
CA THR A 72 3.59 -7.76 -21.81
C THR A 72 3.41 -6.25 -21.71
N PHE A 73 2.63 -5.69 -22.66
CA PHE A 73 2.08 -4.34 -22.52
C PHE A 73 0.69 -4.41 -21.89
N ASP A 74 0.44 -3.60 -20.87
CA ASP A 74 -0.83 -3.57 -20.13
C ASP A 74 -1.28 -2.14 -19.86
N ILE A 75 -2.60 -1.91 -19.92
CA ILE A 75 -3.24 -0.69 -19.42
C ILE A 75 -4.40 -1.12 -18.54
N GLY A 76 -4.43 -0.59 -17.30
CA GLY A 76 -5.48 -0.98 -16.37
C GLY A 76 -5.74 0.04 -15.27
N ALA A 77 -6.83 -0.18 -14.54
CA ALA A 77 -7.16 0.59 -13.36
C ALA A 77 -6.52 -0.02 -12.12
N ARG A 78 -5.54 0.69 -11.56
CA ARG A 78 -4.93 0.26 -10.28
C ARG A 78 -5.91 0.46 -9.13
N ARG A 79 -6.57 1.64 -9.09
CA ARG A 79 -7.60 1.97 -8.10
C ARG A 79 -8.60 2.96 -8.67
N VAL A 80 -9.87 2.71 -8.44
CA VAL A 80 -10.95 3.69 -8.60
C VAL A 80 -11.80 3.61 -7.34
N ARG A 81 -11.81 4.67 -6.52
CA ARG A 81 -12.42 4.66 -5.20
C ARG A 81 -13.28 5.89 -4.96
N ALA A 82 -14.36 5.70 -4.21
CA ALA A 82 -15.16 6.75 -3.61
C ALA A 82 -15.12 6.60 -2.11
N THR A 83 -14.90 7.71 -1.41
CA THR A 83 -14.82 7.77 0.04
C THR A 83 -15.88 8.73 0.56
N VAL A 84 -16.59 8.31 1.60
CA VAL A 84 -17.51 9.13 2.38
C VAL A 84 -16.95 9.22 3.79
N PHE A 85 -16.55 10.41 4.18
CA PHE A 85 -16.13 10.72 5.53
C PHE A 85 -17.17 11.64 6.15
N SER A 86 -17.74 11.24 7.29
CA SER A 86 -18.83 12.00 7.94
C SER A 86 -18.49 12.24 9.41
N GLN A 87 -18.53 13.49 9.81
CA GLN A 87 -18.55 13.88 11.21
C GLN A 87 -19.99 14.25 11.59
N ILE A 88 -20.70 13.32 12.23
CA ILE A 88 -22.12 13.48 12.57
C ILE A 88 -22.37 14.14 13.93
N SER A 89 -21.32 14.29 14.72
CA SER A 89 -21.25 15.11 15.93
C SER A 89 -19.80 15.53 16.19
N PRO A 90 -19.53 16.48 17.09
CA PRO A 90 -18.16 16.91 17.40
C PRO A 90 -17.18 15.78 17.77
N ARG A 91 -17.69 14.62 18.17
CA ARG A 91 -16.90 13.48 18.65
C ARG A 91 -17.14 12.17 17.90
N PHE A 92 -18.11 12.12 16.98
CA PHE A 92 -18.47 10.88 16.31
C PHE A 92 -18.22 10.95 14.80
N ILE A 93 -17.41 10.01 14.32
CA ILE A 93 -17.01 9.91 12.91
C ILE A 93 -17.53 8.60 12.35
N VAL A 94 -17.96 8.65 11.09
CA VAL A 94 -18.29 7.50 10.24
C VAL A 94 -17.46 7.61 8.97
N HIS A 95 -16.85 6.51 8.57
CA HIS A 95 -16.03 6.44 7.35
C HIS A 95 -16.44 5.23 6.52
N MET A 96 -16.65 5.47 5.24
CA MET A 96 -16.88 4.43 4.24
C MET A 96 -16.01 4.69 3.02
N GLN A 97 -15.37 3.65 2.51
CA GLN A 97 -14.69 3.68 1.23
C GLN A 97 -15.11 2.47 0.41
N PHE A 98 -15.39 2.67 -0.87
CA PHE A 98 -15.76 1.61 -1.80
C PHE A 98 -15.18 1.89 -3.17
N GLY A 99 -15.05 0.84 -3.98
CA GLY A 99 -14.50 0.97 -5.32
C GLY A 99 -13.98 -0.35 -5.89
N ILE A 100 -13.05 -0.21 -6.82
CA ILE A 100 -12.39 -1.33 -7.49
C ILE A 100 -10.87 -1.19 -7.37
N ASN A 101 -10.18 -2.33 -7.38
CA ASN A 101 -8.72 -2.40 -7.46
C ASN A 101 -8.29 -3.42 -8.52
N ASN A 102 -7.08 -3.24 -9.07
CA ASN A 102 -6.35 -4.25 -9.85
C ASN A 102 -7.10 -4.75 -11.10
N GLN A 103 -7.79 -3.87 -11.80
CA GLN A 103 -8.40 -4.24 -13.09
C GLN A 103 -7.40 -4.06 -14.22
N SER A 104 -6.82 -5.15 -14.71
CA SER A 104 -6.04 -5.22 -15.93
C SER A 104 -6.92 -5.66 -17.14
N PHE A 105 -6.30 -5.76 -18.31
CA PHE A 105 -6.97 -6.28 -19.52
C PHE A 105 -7.30 -7.78 -19.40
N ILE A 106 -6.58 -8.55 -18.57
CA ILE A 106 -6.84 -9.98 -18.33
C ILE A 106 -7.82 -10.18 -17.18
N ASN A 107 -7.63 -9.45 -16.09
CA ASN A 107 -8.38 -9.63 -14.84
C ASN A 107 -9.55 -8.65 -14.73
N GLY A 108 -10.57 -8.85 -15.52
CA GLY A 108 -11.81 -8.09 -15.43
C GLY A 108 -12.92 -8.76 -14.63
N GLY A 109 -12.69 -9.89 -13.97
CA GLY A 109 -13.75 -10.63 -13.28
C GLY A 109 -13.24 -11.71 -12.34
N ALA A 110 -14.17 -12.41 -11.69
CA ALA A 110 -13.86 -13.58 -10.89
C ALA A 110 -13.32 -14.73 -11.77
N PRO A 111 -12.46 -15.60 -11.25
CA PRO A 111 -11.98 -16.78 -11.96
C PRO A 111 -13.15 -17.58 -12.57
N GLY A 112 -13.04 -17.93 -13.85
CA GLY A 112 -14.06 -18.66 -14.59
C GLY A 112 -15.18 -17.85 -15.23
N MET A 113 -15.25 -16.53 -14.99
CA MET A 113 -16.29 -15.64 -15.54
C MET A 113 -15.87 -14.91 -16.83
N GLY A 114 -14.66 -15.12 -17.31
CA GLY A 114 -14.06 -14.42 -18.45
C GLY A 114 -13.68 -12.97 -18.15
N PRO A 115 -13.15 -12.23 -19.12
CA PRO A 115 -12.73 -10.85 -18.95
C PRO A 115 -13.96 -9.96 -18.73
N LYS A 116 -14.23 -9.61 -17.48
CA LYS A 116 -15.33 -8.73 -17.06
C LYS A 116 -14.81 -7.64 -16.15
N LYS A 117 -15.57 -6.55 -16.07
CA LYS A 117 -15.28 -5.50 -15.09
C LYS A 117 -15.40 -6.06 -13.68
N PRO A 118 -14.48 -5.74 -12.76
CA PRO A 118 -14.55 -6.17 -11.37
C PRO A 118 -15.80 -5.60 -10.70
N GLN A 119 -16.32 -6.32 -9.72
CA GLN A 119 -17.39 -5.81 -8.89
C GLN A 119 -16.83 -4.72 -7.96
N MET A 120 -17.63 -3.69 -7.72
CA MET A 120 -17.35 -2.72 -6.68
C MET A 120 -17.51 -3.38 -5.31
N PHE A 121 -16.57 -3.16 -4.40
CA PHE A 121 -16.61 -3.69 -3.05
C PHE A 121 -16.42 -2.58 -2.01
N ILE A 122 -16.87 -2.85 -0.79
CA ILE A 122 -16.60 -1.99 0.38
C ILE A 122 -15.17 -2.24 0.81
N HIS A 123 -14.38 -1.16 0.86
CA HIS A 123 -12.97 -1.22 1.22
C HIS A 123 -12.75 -0.87 2.69
N ASP A 124 -13.41 0.17 3.18
CA ASP A 124 -13.44 0.57 4.60
C ASP A 124 -14.88 0.81 5.03
N ALA A 125 -15.23 0.40 6.25
CA ALA A 125 -16.52 0.71 6.87
C ALA A 125 -16.34 0.69 8.39
N TRP A 126 -16.06 1.85 8.98
CA TRP A 126 -15.82 1.95 10.42
C TRP A 126 -16.43 3.20 11.04
N THR A 127 -16.63 3.11 12.34
CA THR A 127 -17.08 4.22 13.18
C THR A 127 -16.08 4.47 14.30
N GLN A 128 -16.02 5.73 14.76
CA GLN A 128 -15.08 6.15 15.80
C GLN A 128 -15.75 7.18 16.72
N TYR A 129 -15.51 7.03 18.01
CA TYR A 129 -15.84 8.02 19.02
C TYR A 129 -14.58 8.60 19.67
N MET A 130 -14.47 9.92 19.71
CA MET A 130 -13.36 10.65 20.34
C MET A 130 -13.69 10.89 21.82
N LEU A 131 -13.16 10.03 22.70
CA LEU A 131 -13.26 10.19 24.15
C LEU A 131 -12.54 11.44 24.61
N LEU A 132 -11.32 11.63 24.15
CA LEU A 132 -10.49 12.82 24.32
C LEU A 132 -10.10 13.31 22.93
N PRO A 133 -10.59 14.48 22.49
CA PRO A 133 -10.30 15.02 21.16
C PRO A 133 -8.80 15.18 20.92
N GLU A 134 -8.37 14.99 19.65
CA GLU A 134 -6.97 15.15 19.24
C GLU A 134 -6.51 16.62 19.30
N LYS A 135 -7.41 17.52 18.91
CA LYS A 135 -7.15 18.95 18.88
C LYS A 135 -8.16 19.72 19.69
N ASP A 136 -7.71 20.80 20.28
CA ASP A 136 -8.59 21.81 20.85
C ASP A 136 -9.40 22.49 19.74
N LYS A 137 -10.69 22.70 19.98
CA LYS A 137 -11.61 23.22 18.96
C LYS A 137 -11.38 24.71 18.67
N GLU A 138 -10.93 25.48 19.66
CA GLU A 138 -10.78 26.93 19.55
C GLU A 138 -9.41 27.31 18.98
N SER A 139 -8.34 26.72 19.53
CA SER A 139 -6.96 27.01 19.11
C SER A 139 -6.52 26.19 17.89
N GLY A 140 -7.12 25.01 17.64
CA GLY A 140 -6.67 24.07 16.62
C GLY A 140 -5.37 23.34 16.94
N GLU A 141 -4.80 23.59 18.12
CA GLU A 141 -3.58 22.95 18.58
C GLU A 141 -3.84 21.52 19.07
N PHE A 142 -2.79 20.68 19.05
CA PHE A 142 -2.88 19.32 19.59
C PHE A 142 -3.03 19.33 21.10
N ASN A 143 -3.99 18.56 21.59
CA ASN A 143 -4.14 18.33 23.04
C ASN A 143 -3.00 17.46 23.55
N PRO A 144 -2.54 17.65 24.78
CA PRO A 144 -1.49 16.83 25.39
C PRO A 144 -1.85 15.34 25.44
N PHE A 145 -3.13 15.04 25.56
CA PHE A 145 -3.65 13.67 25.55
C PHE A 145 -4.88 13.58 24.66
N SER A 146 -4.92 12.58 23.82
CA SER A 146 -6.09 12.24 23.03
C SER A 146 -6.35 10.74 23.08
N LEU A 147 -7.62 10.36 22.94
CA LEU A 147 -8.06 8.97 22.88
C LEU A 147 -9.31 8.86 22.03
N SER A 148 -9.25 8.03 21.04
CA SER A 148 -10.40 7.62 20.23
C SER A 148 -10.52 6.10 20.25
N MET A 149 -11.75 5.62 20.24
CA MET A 149 -12.06 4.21 20.07
C MET A 149 -12.99 4.03 18.89
N GLY A 150 -12.80 2.96 18.15
CA GLY A 150 -13.61 2.67 16.97
C GLY A 150 -13.74 1.20 16.68
N MET A 151 -14.62 0.89 15.74
CA MET A 151 -14.88 -0.49 15.29
C MET A 151 -15.35 -0.52 13.85
N GLY A 152 -15.16 -1.66 13.22
CA GLY A 152 -15.62 -1.92 11.85
C GLY A 152 -14.57 -2.61 11.00
N LEU A 153 -14.72 -2.53 9.68
CA LEU A 153 -13.73 -2.95 8.71
C LEU A 153 -12.72 -1.80 8.54
N HIS A 154 -11.51 -1.97 9.04
CA HIS A 154 -10.54 -0.87 9.20
C HIS A 154 -9.09 -1.25 8.90
N LEU A 155 -8.21 -0.23 8.77
CA LEU A 155 -6.78 -0.35 8.51
C LEU A 155 -5.89 -0.01 9.73
N TRP A 156 -6.41 0.00 10.96
CA TRP A 156 -5.64 0.30 12.17
C TRP A 156 -4.78 -0.88 12.68
N ASN A 157 -4.55 -1.88 11.87
CA ASN A 157 -3.92 -3.17 12.17
C ASN A 157 -2.48 -3.28 11.63
N GLY A 158 -1.87 -2.16 11.27
CA GLY A 158 -0.52 -2.12 10.72
C GLY A 158 0.59 -2.12 11.78
N VAL A 159 1.80 -2.48 11.36
CA VAL A 159 3.00 -2.59 12.20
C VAL A 159 4.03 -1.50 11.93
N SER A 160 3.81 -0.66 10.94
CA SER A 160 4.70 0.42 10.54
C SER A 160 3.91 1.61 10.03
N ARG A 161 4.58 2.74 9.82
CA ARG A 161 4.01 3.89 9.13
C ARG A 161 3.42 3.52 7.77
N MET A 162 4.17 2.74 6.97
CA MET A 162 3.75 2.38 5.61
C MET A 162 2.62 1.35 5.58
N SER A 163 2.41 0.56 6.63
CA SER A 163 1.20 -0.27 6.74
C SER A 163 -0.10 0.54 6.74
N SER A 164 -0.01 1.82 7.08
CA SER A 164 -1.13 2.75 7.14
C SER A 164 -0.96 3.95 6.19
N ALA A 165 -0.13 3.83 5.15
CA ALA A 165 0.15 4.97 4.29
C ALA A 165 -1.03 5.35 3.40
N SER A 166 -1.20 6.65 3.19
CA SER A 166 -2.17 7.21 2.25
C SER A 166 -1.74 6.95 0.82
N ILE A 167 -2.55 6.22 0.07
CA ILE A 167 -2.30 5.90 -1.35
C ILE A 167 -2.19 7.15 -2.24
N VAL A 168 -2.79 8.25 -1.84
CA VAL A 168 -2.74 9.52 -2.56
C VAL A 168 -1.35 10.14 -2.51
N SER A 169 -0.66 9.98 -1.36
CA SER A 169 0.60 10.65 -1.07
C SER A 169 1.84 9.76 -1.27
N PHE A 170 1.72 8.58 -1.86
CA PHE A 170 2.88 7.70 -2.07
C PHE A 170 4.03 8.44 -2.75
N LEU A 171 5.23 8.25 -2.20
CA LEU A 171 6.47 8.77 -2.76
C LEU A 171 6.84 8.02 -4.04
N THR A 172 6.82 6.70 -3.98
CA THR A 172 6.99 5.80 -5.14
C THR A 172 5.65 5.58 -5.83
N LEU A 173 5.64 4.87 -6.93
CA LEU A 173 4.43 4.53 -7.68
C LEU A 173 3.38 3.84 -6.80
N ASP A 174 3.82 2.86 -6.02
CA ASP A 174 3.00 2.08 -5.09
C ASP A 174 3.85 1.56 -3.92
N LEU A 175 3.21 1.07 -2.87
CA LEU A 175 3.90 0.41 -1.77
C LEU A 175 3.97 -1.09 -2.03
N PRO A 176 5.09 -1.74 -1.72
CA PRO A 176 5.19 -3.19 -1.69
C PRO A 176 4.17 -3.80 -0.73
N VAL A 177 3.57 -4.91 -1.14
CA VAL A 177 2.47 -5.54 -0.40
C VAL A 177 2.90 -6.06 0.97
N PHE A 178 4.17 -6.40 1.15
CA PHE A 178 4.71 -6.83 2.46
C PHE A 178 4.55 -5.79 3.57
N ASN A 179 4.36 -4.51 3.24
CA ASN A 179 4.03 -3.50 4.26
C ASN A 179 2.70 -3.78 4.98
N PHE A 180 1.87 -4.66 4.41
CA PHE A 180 0.65 -5.18 5.05
C PHE A 180 0.90 -6.63 5.51
N PRO A 181 1.58 -6.86 6.65
CA PRO A 181 2.10 -8.18 7.04
C PRO A 181 1.03 -9.25 7.15
N ASN A 182 -0.18 -8.85 7.41
CA ASN A 182 -1.32 -9.74 7.55
C ASN A 182 -2.20 -9.84 6.30
N ILE A 183 -1.66 -9.50 5.11
CA ILE A 183 -2.45 -9.41 3.86
C ILE A 183 -3.31 -10.66 3.59
N GLU A 184 -2.78 -11.83 3.90
CA GLU A 184 -3.47 -13.11 3.73
C GLU A 184 -4.59 -13.37 4.75
N ARG A 185 -4.63 -12.58 5.83
CA ARG A 185 -5.61 -12.66 6.90
C ARG A 185 -6.58 -11.48 6.89
N THR A 186 -6.53 -10.69 5.84
CA THR A 186 -7.36 -9.52 5.60
C THR A 186 -8.32 -9.79 4.43
N ASP A 187 -9.01 -8.75 3.99
CA ASP A 187 -9.82 -8.71 2.78
C ASP A 187 -8.99 -8.69 1.48
N GLN A 188 -7.72 -9.07 1.50
CA GLN A 188 -6.71 -8.94 0.44
C GLN A 188 -6.25 -7.49 0.17
N PHE A 189 -6.75 -6.51 0.92
CA PHE A 189 -6.39 -5.10 0.79
C PHE A 189 -5.97 -4.46 2.11
N GLY A 190 -5.65 -5.28 3.11
CA GLY A 190 -5.11 -4.85 4.39
C GLY A 190 -6.16 -4.57 5.48
N ARG A 191 -7.46 -4.79 5.24
CA ARG A 191 -8.51 -4.51 6.22
C ARG A 191 -8.92 -5.76 6.98
N GLN A 192 -9.23 -5.56 8.26
CA GLN A 192 -9.84 -6.57 9.12
C GLN A 192 -11.01 -5.98 9.88
N TYR A 193 -12.01 -6.82 10.21
CA TYR A 193 -13.02 -6.44 11.18
C TYR A 193 -12.42 -6.45 12.59
N GLY A 194 -12.65 -5.39 13.35
CA GLY A 194 -12.11 -5.31 14.70
C GLY A 194 -12.53 -4.08 15.46
N ILE A 195 -11.96 -3.96 16.65
CA ILE A 195 -12.02 -2.78 17.51
C ILE A 195 -10.62 -2.20 17.63
N TYR A 196 -10.53 -0.89 17.76
CA TYR A 196 -9.25 -0.21 17.92
C TYR A 196 -9.32 0.95 18.90
N ALA A 197 -8.18 1.25 19.48
CA ALA A 197 -7.93 2.45 20.27
C ALA A 197 -6.72 3.17 19.72
N LYS A 198 -6.79 4.50 19.63
CA LYS A 198 -5.69 5.34 19.16
C LYS A 198 -5.69 6.67 19.85
N GLY A 199 -4.54 7.32 19.91
CA GLY A 199 -4.41 8.61 20.55
C GLY A 199 -3.01 9.15 20.52
N LYS A 200 -2.83 10.24 21.26
CA LYS A 200 -1.53 10.84 21.53
C LYS A 200 -1.31 11.02 23.02
N ALA A 201 -0.06 10.87 23.44
CA ALA A 201 0.43 11.25 24.76
C ALA A 201 1.63 12.19 24.55
N GLY A 202 1.39 13.49 24.55
CA GLY A 202 2.34 14.50 24.12
C GLY A 202 2.74 14.28 22.66
N ARG A 203 3.99 13.90 22.43
CA ARG A 203 4.56 13.63 21.11
C ARG A 203 4.56 12.13 20.73
N LEU A 204 4.03 11.27 21.59
CA LEU A 204 3.87 9.84 21.30
C LEU A 204 2.51 9.60 20.65
N ASP A 205 2.48 9.19 19.38
CA ASP A 205 1.32 8.65 18.69
C ASP A 205 1.21 7.15 18.97
N TYR A 206 0.01 6.65 19.28
CA TYR A 206 -0.20 5.23 19.54
C TYR A 206 -1.48 4.70 18.89
N ARG A 207 -1.45 3.44 18.48
CA ARG A 207 -2.55 2.69 17.85
C ARG A 207 -2.49 1.25 18.28
N PHE A 208 -3.64 0.70 18.68
CA PHE A 208 -3.79 -0.73 19.03
C PHE A 208 -5.10 -1.24 18.48
N SER A 209 -5.11 -2.48 18.01
CA SER A 209 -6.31 -3.12 17.52
C SER A 209 -6.39 -4.59 17.96
N LEU A 210 -7.62 -5.03 18.15
CA LEU A 210 -8.01 -6.42 18.32
C LEU A 210 -8.95 -6.77 17.18
N ASN A 211 -8.56 -7.72 16.34
CA ASN A 211 -9.26 -8.00 15.10
C ASN A 211 -9.71 -9.46 15.03
N LYS A 212 -10.73 -9.70 14.22
CA LYS A 212 -11.12 -11.02 13.75
C LYS A 212 -10.61 -11.18 12.31
N PRO A 213 -9.51 -11.89 12.09
CA PRO A 213 -8.98 -12.15 10.76
C PRO A 213 -9.97 -12.92 9.89
N PHE A 214 -9.88 -12.73 8.58
CA PHE A 214 -10.62 -13.56 7.64
C PHE A 214 -10.10 -14.99 7.69
N VAL A 215 -11.00 -15.95 7.78
CA VAL A 215 -10.66 -17.38 7.80
C VAL A 215 -10.32 -17.81 6.38
N ASN A 216 -9.05 -18.07 6.12
CA ASN A 216 -8.55 -18.55 4.85
C ASN A 216 -7.47 -19.62 5.08
N GLY A 217 -7.07 -20.28 4.02
CA GLY A 217 -6.10 -21.36 4.04
C GLY A 217 -6.70 -22.71 3.66
N ASN A 218 -5.84 -23.69 3.46
CA ASN A 218 -6.23 -25.03 2.99
C ASN A 218 -5.44 -26.11 3.74
N LEU A 219 -6.12 -26.81 4.64
CA LEU A 219 -5.51 -27.94 5.39
C LEU A 219 -5.02 -29.07 4.48
N ASN A 220 -5.67 -29.29 3.33
CA ASN A 220 -5.26 -30.36 2.40
C ASN A 220 -4.00 -30.00 1.59
N ALA A 221 -3.56 -28.76 1.61
CA ALA A 221 -2.36 -28.29 0.94
C ALA A 221 -1.13 -28.23 1.87
N VAL A 222 -1.30 -28.55 3.15
CA VAL A 222 -0.20 -28.56 4.13
C VAL A 222 0.78 -29.69 3.77
N ASN A 223 2.05 -29.38 3.80
CA ASN A 223 3.15 -30.27 3.43
C ASN A 223 4.27 -30.22 4.47
N THR A 224 5.35 -30.96 4.25
CA THR A 224 6.51 -31.04 5.15
C THR A 224 7.59 -29.99 4.84
N GLU A 225 7.49 -29.27 3.71
CA GLU A 225 8.52 -28.37 3.20
C GLU A 225 8.44 -27.00 3.85
N ARG A 226 7.23 -26.44 3.92
CA ARG A 226 6.99 -25.08 4.43
C ARG A 226 5.63 -24.92 5.07
N ALA A 227 5.56 -24.02 6.02
CA ALA A 227 4.30 -23.59 6.60
C ALA A 227 3.47 -22.81 5.55
N ILE A 228 2.18 -23.06 5.55
CA ILE A 228 1.19 -22.35 4.75
C ILE A 228 0.04 -21.90 5.62
N ASN A 229 -0.77 -20.95 5.13
CA ASN A 229 -1.98 -20.53 5.84
C ASN A 229 -2.94 -21.69 6.03
N ILE A 230 -3.40 -21.85 7.26
CA ILE A 230 -4.47 -22.81 7.62
C ILE A 230 -5.68 -22.05 8.16
N PRO A 231 -6.90 -22.62 8.09
CA PRO A 231 -8.05 -22.02 8.72
C PRO A 231 -7.81 -21.81 10.23
N SER A 232 -7.94 -20.56 10.67
CA SER A 232 -7.80 -20.18 12.08
C SER A 232 -8.89 -19.18 12.45
N GLU A 233 -9.54 -19.42 13.59
CA GLU A 233 -10.53 -18.50 14.16
C GLU A 233 -9.97 -17.62 15.28
N GLN A 234 -8.68 -17.77 15.59
CA GLN A 234 -8.02 -16.99 16.63
C GLN A 234 -8.02 -15.51 16.29
N PRO A 235 -8.28 -14.61 17.25
CA PRO A 235 -8.16 -13.20 17.05
C PRO A 235 -6.71 -12.78 16.78
N SER A 236 -6.53 -11.65 16.12
CA SER A 236 -5.21 -11.03 15.99
C SER A 236 -5.14 -9.73 16.76
N THR A 237 -3.94 -9.41 17.23
CA THR A 237 -3.61 -8.14 17.84
C THR A 237 -2.56 -7.42 17.02
N ALA A 238 -2.69 -6.11 16.90
CA ALA A 238 -1.69 -5.28 16.26
C ALA A 238 -1.52 -3.96 17.01
N GLY A 239 -0.34 -3.38 16.94
CA GLY A 239 -0.07 -2.08 17.53
C GLY A 239 1.08 -1.38 16.82
N TYR A 240 1.01 -0.05 16.82
CA TYR A 240 2.07 0.81 16.32
C TYR A 240 2.18 2.04 17.19
N VAL A 241 3.38 2.42 17.54
CA VAL A 241 3.70 3.65 18.26
C VAL A 241 4.76 4.44 17.50
N ALA A 242 4.65 5.76 17.50
CA ALA A 242 5.65 6.63 16.89
C ALA A 242 5.90 7.85 17.75
N TYR A 243 7.16 8.23 17.90
CA TYR A 243 7.54 9.48 18.55
C TYR A 243 7.79 10.58 17.50
N GLU A 244 7.08 11.68 17.62
CA GLU A 244 7.08 12.82 16.69
C GLU A 244 8.04 13.92 17.18
N PHE A 245 9.25 14.00 16.60
CA PHE A 245 10.29 14.92 17.05
C PHE A 245 10.06 16.37 16.60
N LEU A 246 9.42 16.55 15.46
CA LEU A 246 9.16 17.87 14.84
C LEU A 246 7.65 18.17 14.83
N ASP A 247 7.08 18.53 13.68
CA ASP A 247 5.67 18.84 13.57
C ASP A 247 4.82 17.58 13.83
N GLN A 248 3.83 17.68 14.69
CA GLN A 248 2.89 16.60 14.97
C GLN A 248 1.96 16.36 13.78
N GLU A 249 1.66 15.09 13.51
CA GLU A 249 0.74 14.68 12.46
C GLU A 249 -0.65 14.36 13.01
N THR A 250 -1.69 14.63 12.25
CA THR A 250 -3.04 14.17 12.62
C THR A 250 -3.20 12.68 12.33
N HIS A 251 -3.91 11.98 13.20
CA HIS A 251 -4.30 10.60 13.00
C HIS A 251 -5.84 10.42 13.00
N LEU A 252 -6.57 11.43 12.52
CA LEU A 252 -8.03 11.36 12.43
C LEU A 252 -8.48 10.16 11.60
N THR A 253 -7.77 9.86 10.54
CA THR A 253 -7.92 8.66 9.70
C THR A 253 -6.68 7.78 9.79
N PRO A 254 -6.74 6.48 9.41
CA PRO A 254 -5.58 5.59 9.45
C PRO A 254 -4.48 5.93 8.44
N TYR A 255 -4.72 6.86 7.53
CA TYR A 255 -3.90 7.09 6.34
C TYR A 255 -2.76 8.08 6.61
N MET A 256 -1.54 7.57 6.81
CA MET A 256 -0.35 8.39 7.05
C MET A 256 0.25 8.94 5.75
N THR A 257 0.73 10.16 5.80
CA THR A 257 1.35 10.84 4.64
C THR A 257 2.72 10.26 4.33
N SER A 258 3.00 9.97 3.05
CA SER A 258 4.31 9.53 2.59
C SER A 258 5.20 10.68 2.11
N THR A 259 4.64 11.81 1.67
CA THR A 259 5.37 13.05 1.39
C THR A 259 4.47 14.26 1.55
N TYR A 260 4.94 15.28 2.25
CA TYR A 260 4.24 16.54 2.51
C TYR A 260 4.50 17.63 1.47
N LEU A 261 5.32 17.32 0.45
CA LEU A 261 5.70 18.28 -0.60
C LEU A 261 6.32 19.58 -0.05
N GLY A 262 7.06 19.47 1.05
CA GLY A 262 7.70 20.61 1.72
C GLY A 262 6.77 21.46 2.59
N LYS A 263 5.54 21.04 2.84
CA LYS A 263 4.57 21.78 3.66
C LYS A 263 4.75 21.60 5.16
N LYS A 264 5.42 20.52 5.59
CA LYS A 264 5.68 20.20 7.00
C LYS A 264 7.14 19.80 7.23
N LYS A 265 7.58 19.89 8.48
CA LYS A 265 8.86 19.37 8.96
C LYS A 265 8.56 18.19 9.86
N VAL A 266 8.66 16.99 9.34
CA VAL A 266 8.35 15.78 10.09
C VAL A 266 9.60 14.95 10.28
N PHE A 267 9.81 14.45 11.51
CA PHE A 267 10.77 13.41 11.82
C PHE A 267 10.18 12.52 12.91
N ASN A 268 9.96 11.26 12.56
CA ASN A 268 9.34 10.27 13.44
C ASN A 268 10.18 9.00 13.50
N LEU A 269 10.24 8.39 14.67
CA LEU A 269 10.70 7.02 14.86
C LEU A 269 9.53 6.18 15.35
N GLY A 270 9.30 5.05 14.73
CA GLY A 270 8.17 4.19 15.01
C GLY A 270 8.56 2.74 15.25
N ALA A 271 7.67 2.02 15.94
CA ALA A 271 7.76 0.58 16.12
C ALA A 271 6.37 -0.02 16.22
N GLY A 272 6.20 -1.24 15.72
CA GLY A 272 4.93 -1.92 15.80
C GLY A 272 5.05 -3.44 15.80
N PHE A 273 3.92 -4.08 16.06
CA PHE A 273 3.82 -5.53 16.12
C PHE A 273 2.47 -6.04 15.58
N TYR A 274 2.46 -7.29 15.15
CA TYR A 274 1.26 -8.07 14.81
C TYR A 274 1.42 -9.47 15.36
N HIS A 275 0.34 -10.04 15.91
CA HIS A 275 0.31 -11.41 16.37
C HIS A 275 -1.06 -12.06 16.12
N GLN A 276 -1.05 -13.32 15.61
CA GLN A 276 -2.19 -14.22 15.53
C GLN A 276 -1.73 -15.63 15.84
N ALA A 277 -2.40 -16.28 16.79
CA ALA A 277 -2.10 -17.68 17.12
C ALA A 277 -2.62 -18.65 16.05
N GLU A 278 -1.93 -19.78 15.87
CA GLU A 278 -2.35 -20.91 15.02
C GLU A 278 -2.78 -20.50 13.60
N ALA A 279 -2.05 -19.59 13.00
CA ALA A 279 -2.43 -19.00 11.70
C ALA A 279 -1.85 -19.75 10.51
N SER A 280 -0.78 -20.50 10.69
CA SER A 280 -0.14 -21.35 9.68
C SER A 280 0.06 -22.77 10.18
N GLY A 281 0.41 -23.67 9.29
CA GLY A 281 0.72 -25.05 9.63
C GLY A 281 1.68 -25.69 8.65
N VAL A 282 2.43 -26.66 9.16
CA VAL A 282 3.36 -27.52 8.43
C VAL A 282 3.18 -28.96 8.95
N LEU A 283 3.47 -29.97 8.16
CA LEU A 283 3.52 -31.37 8.65
C LEU A 283 4.89 -31.63 9.24
N ASP A 284 4.92 -32.36 10.36
CA ASP A 284 6.17 -32.90 10.90
C ASP A 284 6.63 -34.15 10.12
N GLY A 285 7.74 -34.76 10.56
CA GLY A 285 8.29 -35.98 9.95
C GLY A 285 7.39 -37.24 10.09
N GLU A 286 6.38 -37.19 10.95
CA GLU A 286 5.39 -38.23 11.16
C GLU A 286 4.07 -37.96 10.43
N GLY A 287 3.99 -36.81 9.69
CA GLY A 287 2.80 -36.38 8.97
C GLY A 287 1.74 -35.75 9.85
N GLN A 288 2.06 -35.35 11.09
CA GLN A 288 1.13 -34.62 11.95
C GLN A 288 1.18 -33.13 11.72
N LEU A 289 0.02 -32.48 11.84
CA LEU A 289 -0.11 -31.02 11.66
C LEU A 289 0.48 -30.29 12.87
N LEU A 290 1.57 -29.55 12.64
CA LEU A 290 2.11 -28.55 13.56
C LEU A 290 1.51 -27.20 13.25
N ARG A 291 0.69 -26.66 14.16
CA ARG A 291 0.14 -25.31 14.08
C ARG A 291 1.17 -24.30 14.55
N GLN A 292 1.31 -23.21 13.79
CA GLN A 292 2.29 -22.15 14.06
C GLN A 292 1.62 -20.79 14.06
N ASN A 293 2.23 -19.82 14.76
CA ASN A 293 1.69 -18.47 14.88
C ASN A 293 2.15 -17.58 13.71
N HIS A 294 1.41 -16.52 13.45
CA HIS A 294 1.91 -15.38 12.71
C HIS A 294 2.34 -14.28 13.68
N THR A 295 3.62 -13.98 13.69
CA THR A 295 4.19 -12.88 14.47
C THR A 295 5.00 -11.98 13.56
N ALA A 296 4.79 -10.67 13.67
CA ALA A 296 5.60 -9.69 12.95
C ALA A 296 5.91 -8.52 13.86
N TRP A 297 7.07 -7.90 13.65
CA TRP A 297 7.39 -6.61 14.22
C TRP A 297 8.12 -5.75 13.19
N ALA A 298 8.07 -4.44 13.40
CA ALA A 298 8.82 -3.50 12.58
C ALA A 298 9.34 -2.35 13.42
N VAL A 299 10.44 -1.77 12.97
CA VAL A 299 10.93 -0.46 13.42
C VAL A 299 11.14 0.42 12.21
N ASP A 300 10.74 1.68 12.30
CA ASP A 300 10.85 2.61 11.19
C ASP A 300 11.29 4.01 11.56
N ALA A 301 11.80 4.72 10.55
CA ALA A 301 12.15 6.14 10.63
C ALA A 301 11.59 6.86 9.41
N PHE A 302 10.94 8.00 9.63
CA PHE A 302 10.39 8.86 8.59
C PHE A 302 10.88 10.29 8.76
N LEU A 303 11.40 10.86 7.69
CA LEU A 303 11.77 12.26 7.57
C LEU A 303 11.10 12.87 6.33
N ASP A 304 10.40 13.98 6.49
CA ASP A 304 10.02 14.88 5.40
C ASP A 304 10.36 16.30 5.81
N TYR A 305 11.34 16.90 5.14
CA TYR A 305 11.92 18.14 5.59
C TYR A 305 12.19 19.11 4.43
N PRO A 306 11.54 20.28 4.42
CA PRO A 306 11.85 21.34 3.48
C PRO A 306 13.16 22.05 3.88
N PHE A 307 14.00 22.37 2.92
CA PHE A 307 15.25 23.09 3.13
C PHE A 307 15.52 24.13 2.04
N GLY A 308 16.27 25.16 2.41
CA GLY A 308 16.59 26.28 1.52
C GLY A 308 15.42 27.22 1.25
N ALA A 309 15.72 28.33 0.59
CA ALA A 309 14.73 29.37 0.27
C ALA A 309 13.75 28.99 -0.84
N ASN A 310 14.02 27.90 -1.57
CA ASN A 310 13.31 27.52 -2.81
C ASN A 310 12.33 26.36 -2.62
N SER A 311 11.89 26.08 -1.38
CA SER A 311 10.92 25.01 -1.09
C SER A 311 11.34 23.62 -1.63
N VAL A 312 12.64 23.34 -1.71
CA VAL A 312 13.16 22.00 -1.94
C VAL A 312 12.82 21.17 -0.71
N ALA A 313 12.48 19.90 -0.85
CA ALA A 313 12.23 19.02 0.28
C ALA A 313 12.83 17.64 0.06
N LEU A 314 13.34 17.07 1.16
CA LEU A 314 13.83 15.71 1.21
C LEU A 314 12.82 14.86 1.98
N THR A 315 12.38 13.77 1.34
CA THR A 315 11.57 12.74 1.97
C THR A 315 12.43 11.48 2.10
N LEU A 316 12.55 10.92 3.31
CA LEU A 316 13.25 9.67 3.58
C LEU A 316 12.35 8.77 4.44
N TYR A 317 12.33 7.50 4.11
CA TYR A 317 11.70 6.48 4.95
C TYR A 317 12.54 5.22 4.93
N SER A 318 12.78 4.64 6.09
CA SER A 318 13.45 3.35 6.22
C SER A 318 12.72 2.50 7.25
N VAL A 319 12.53 1.22 6.96
CA VAL A 319 11.85 0.27 7.82
C VAL A 319 12.52 -1.09 7.77
N LEU A 320 12.69 -1.68 8.93
CA LEU A 320 13.10 -3.08 9.09
C LEU A 320 11.90 -3.86 9.63
N TYR A 321 11.48 -4.87 8.88
CA TYR A 321 10.50 -5.86 9.30
C TYR A 321 11.18 -7.16 9.67
N ASN A 322 10.60 -7.87 10.63
CA ASN A 322 10.87 -9.27 10.88
C ASN A 322 9.53 -10.02 10.93
N TYR A 323 9.45 -11.10 10.20
CA TYR A 323 8.30 -11.97 10.10
C TYR A 323 8.67 -13.37 10.60
N ASP A 324 7.85 -13.92 11.48
CA ASP A 324 7.84 -15.33 11.84
C ASP A 324 6.42 -15.85 11.63
N TYR A 325 6.20 -16.46 10.47
CA TYR A 325 4.92 -17.03 10.07
C TYR A 325 4.98 -18.56 10.00
N GLY A 326 6.00 -19.13 10.65
CA GLY A 326 6.26 -20.54 10.71
C GLY A 326 7.38 -20.98 9.77
N THR A 327 7.71 -22.25 9.84
CA THR A 327 8.83 -22.88 9.15
C THR A 327 8.80 -22.59 7.65
N ASN A 328 9.84 -21.95 7.12
CA ASN A 328 10.00 -21.64 5.69
C ASN A 328 8.76 -21.00 5.05
N TYR A 329 7.93 -20.30 5.83
CA TYR A 329 6.74 -19.63 5.27
C TYR A 329 7.16 -18.69 4.15
N TYR A 330 6.49 -18.81 3.01
CA TYR A 330 6.83 -18.03 1.82
C TYR A 330 5.61 -17.73 0.98
N ARG A 331 5.53 -16.50 0.49
CA ARG A 331 4.47 -16.01 -0.40
C ARG A 331 5.06 -15.13 -1.48
N SER A 332 4.57 -15.29 -2.69
CA SER A 332 4.85 -14.45 -3.84
C SER A 332 3.60 -13.75 -4.36
N VAL A 333 3.76 -12.67 -5.09
CA VAL A 333 2.66 -11.92 -5.69
C VAL A 333 3.11 -11.19 -6.96
N GLY A 334 2.21 -11.09 -7.92
CA GLY A 334 2.33 -10.16 -9.05
C GLY A 334 1.18 -9.15 -9.00
N ILE A 335 1.48 -7.87 -8.80
CA ILE A 335 0.45 -6.83 -8.75
C ILE A 335 -0.15 -6.62 -10.14
N MET A 336 -1.48 -6.77 -10.27
CA MET A 336 -2.18 -6.76 -11.55
C MET A 336 -1.49 -7.71 -12.55
N ASN A 337 -1.21 -8.95 -12.12
CA ASN A 337 -0.39 -9.89 -12.87
C ASN A 337 -0.98 -10.16 -14.27
N PRO A 338 -0.23 -9.92 -15.36
CA PRO A 338 -0.72 -10.08 -16.72
C PRO A 338 -0.91 -11.56 -17.12
N SER A 339 -0.30 -12.50 -16.41
CA SER A 339 -0.46 -13.93 -16.71
C SER A 339 -1.87 -14.47 -16.41
N GLY A 340 -2.70 -13.72 -15.68
CA GLY A 340 -4.06 -14.14 -15.35
C GLY A 340 -4.17 -15.46 -14.60
N GLY A 341 -3.07 -15.95 -14.02
CA GLY A 341 -3.02 -17.25 -13.37
C GLY A 341 -3.05 -18.43 -14.36
N GLN A 342 -2.84 -18.20 -15.65
CA GLN A 342 -2.67 -19.28 -16.61
C GLN A 342 -1.37 -20.02 -16.30
N ALA A 343 -1.53 -21.18 -15.71
CA ALA A 343 -0.46 -22.08 -15.32
C ALA A 343 -0.45 -23.27 -16.26
N ALA A 344 0.50 -23.30 -17.16
CA ALA A 344 1.14 -24.51 -17.62
C ALA A 344 2.45 -24.10 -18.33
N ALA A 345 3.55 -24.10 -17.59
CA ALA A 345 4.83 -24.15 -18.28
C ALA A 345 4.86 -25.44 -19.13
N PRO A 346 5.24 -25.36 -20.41
CA PRO A 346 5.50 -26.57 -21.19
C PRO A 346 6.51 -27.45 -20.41
N ALA A 347 6.34 -28.78 -20.51
CA ALA A 347 7.15 -29.78 -19.79
C ALA A 347 8.69 -29.63 -19.98
N ASN A 348 9.13 -28.82 -20.93
CA ASN A 348 10.53 -28.55 -21.26
C ASN A 348 11.16 -27.41 -20.43
N PHE A 349 10.41 -26.79 -19.52
CA PHE A 349 10.85 -25.62 -18.73
C PHE A 349 11.00 -25.91 -17.21
N GLU A 350 10.93 -27.20 -16.79
CA GLU A 350 10.86 -27.59 -15.37
C GLU A 350 11.95 -26.94 -14.48
N ASN A 351 13.16 -26.73 -14.99
CA ASN A 351 14.27 -26.10 -14.25
C ASN A 351 14.45 -24.59 -14.50
N SER A 352 13.56 -23.96 -15.25
CA SER A 352 13.65 -22.55 -15.64
C SER A 352 12.44 -21.75 -15.21
N VAL A 353 11.43 -22.40 -14.63
CA VAL A 353 10.20 -21.73 -14.18
C VAL A 353 10.46 -21.01 -12.87
N SER A 354 9.97 -19.78 -12.78
CA SER A 354 10.04 -19.03 -11.52
C SER A 354 9.23 -19.72 -10.43
N ILE A 355 9.83 -19.93 -9.26
CA ILE A 355 9.11 -20.40 -8.06
C ILE A 355 8.06 -19.39 -7.57
N ASP A 356 8.21 -18.11 -7.96
CA ASP A 356 7.27 -17.04 -7.67
C ASP A 356 6.02 -17.10 -8.54
N GLY A 357 6.10 -17.82 -9.68
CA GLY A 357 5.04 -17.89 -10.67
C GLY A 357 5.31 -17.00 -11.88
N PHE A 358 4.30 -16.92 -12.75
CA PHE A 358 4.38 -16.28 -14.06
C PHE A 358 4.13 -14.76 -14.00
N GLY A 359 4.33 -14.10 -15.16
CA GLY A 359 4.10 -12.67 -15.32
C GLY A 359 5.09 -11.84 -14.55
N ASN A 360 4.59 -10.97 -13.67
CA ASN A 360 5.42 -10.11 -12.82
C ASN A 360 5.43 -10.55 -11.34
N ALA A 361 5.21 -11.82 -11.07
CA ALA A 361 5.28 -12.34 -9.72
C ALA A 361 6.70 -12.26 -9.14
N GLU A 362 6.78 -11.97 -7.84
CA GLU A 362 8.03 -11.75 -7.10
C GLU A 362 7.89 -12.19 -5.65
N PRO A 363 8.99 -12.42 -4.90
CA PRO A 363 8.94 -12.66 -3.47
C PRO A 363 8.19 -11.54 -2.74
N LEU A 364 7.08 -11.88 -2.08
CA LEU A 364 6.27 -10.92 -1.32
C LEU A 364 6.79 -10.80 0.11
N LEU A 365 6.62 -11.86 0.87
CA LEU A 365 7.04 -11.98 2.27
C LEU A 365 7.27 -13.46 2.63
N GLY A 366 7.94 -13.68 3.74
CA GLY A 366 8.17 -15.01 4.31
C GLY A 366 8.70 -14.88 5.72
N THR A 367 8.87 -16.01 6.43
CA THR A 367 9.66 -16.00 7.64
C THR A 367 11.06 -15.51 7.33
N GLY A 368 11.54 -14.51 8.10
CA GLY A 368 12.79 -13.82 7.84
C GLY A 368 12.68 -12.30 8.03
N SER A 369 13.55 -11.55 7.40
CA SER A 369 13.59 -10.10 7.53
C SER A 369 13.53 -9.36 6.19
N ILE A 370 12.91 -8.18 6.19
CA ILE A 370 12.83 -7.30 5.03
C ILE A 370 13.26 -5.89 5.46
N TRP A 371 14.26 -5.37 4.78
CA TRP A 371 14.65 -3.97 4.93
C TRP A 371 14.27 -3.18 3.68
N MET A 372 13.43 -2.15 3.85
CA MET A 372 13.04 -1.25 2.78
C MET A 372 13.48 0.18 3.11
N THR A 373 14.07 0.85 2.13
CA THR A 373 14.39 2.27 2.21
C THR A 373 13.90 2.98 0.95
N GLN A 374 13.29 4.14 1.11
CA GLN A 374 12.92 5.01 0.01
C GLN A 374 13.33 6.46 0.28
N ALA A 375 13.71 7.15 -0.77
CA ALA A 375 14.12 8.55 -0.74
C ALA A 375 13.47 9.33 -1.87
N GLY A 376 13.14 10.61 -1.62
CA GLY A 376 12.61 11.51 -2.63
C GLY A 376 13.14 12.93 -2.46
N LEU A 377 13.50 13.56 -3.58
CA LEU A 377 13.94 14.94 -3.64
C LEU A 377 12.94 15.77 -4.44
N LEU A 378 12.15 16.59 -3.74
CA LEU A 378 11.25 17.56 -4.37
C LEU A 378 12.06 18.74 -4.90
N LEU A 379 12.02 18.93 -6.21
CA LEU A 379 12.79 19.97 -6.89
C LEU A 379 12.19 21.38 -6.66
N PRO A 380 12.99 22.45 -6.84
CA PRO A 380 12.49 23.82 -6.73
C PRO A 380 11.32 24.09 -7.68
N PRO A 381 10.37 24.97 -7.33
CA PRO A 381 9.26 25.34 -8.21
C PRO A 381 9.71 25.93 -9.56
N THR A 382 10.90 26.51 -9.58
CA THR A 382 11.50 27.09 -10.78
C THR A 382 11.77 26.07 -11.89
N VAL A 383 11.94 24.79 -11.56
CA VAL A 383 12.15 23.70 -12.53
C VAL A 383 10.86 23.43 -13.31
N GLY A 384 9.72 23.34 -12.63
CA GLY A 384 8.41 23.09 -13.26
C GLY A 384 7.68 24.37 -13.70
N ARG A 385 8.04 25.52 -13.11
CA ARG A 385 7.35 26.82 -13.32
C ARG A 385 5.83 26.66 -13.15
N GLN A 386 5.07 27.03 -14.18
CA GLN A 386 3.60 26.91 -14.18
C GLN A 386 3.10 25.48 -14.42
N ALA A 387 3.99 24.54 -14.81
CA ALA A 387 3.62 23.15 -15.08
C ALA A 387 3.53 22.30 -13.81
N GLY A 388 3.76 22.86 -12.61
CA GLY A 388 3.72 22.13 -11.33
C GLY A 388 5.10 21.82 -10.76
N ARG A 389 5.20 20.77 -9.93
CA ARG A 389 6.42 20.38 -9.20
C ARG A 389 6.91 19.00 -9.62
N PHE A 390 8.21 18.82 -9.62
CA PHE A 390 8.83 17.53 -9.89
C PHE A 390 9.52 16.99 -8.63
N GLN A 391 9.47 15.65 -8.44
CA GLN A 391 10.16 14.94 -7.37
C GLN A 391 10.82 13.70 -7.94
N LEU A 392 12.14 13.62 -7.83
CA LEU A 392 12.89 12.39 -8.10
C LEU A 392 12.76 11.46 -6.90
N PHE A 393 12.66 10.17 -7.14
CA PHE A 393 12.62 9.19 -6.06
C PHE A 393 13.34 7.90 -6.41
N GLY A 394 13.72 7.16 -5.35
CA GLY A 394 14.23 5.81 -5.42
C GLY A 394 13.77 4.99 -4.23
N ARG A 395 13.70 3.67 -4.41
CA ARG A 395 13.43 2.67 -3.37
C ARG A 395 14.33 1.47 -3.55
N SER A 396 14.78 0.90 -2.43
CA SER A 396 15.50 -0.37 -2.36
C SER A 396 14.84 -1.28 -1.33
N GLU A 397 14.72 -2.55 -1.67
CA GLU A 397 14.19 -3.62 -0.82
C GLU A 397 15.22 -4.74 -0.77
N ILE A 398 15.52 -5.19 0.44
CA ILE A 398 16.42 -6.30 0.73
C ILE A 398 15.61 -7.30 1.55
N LYS A 399 15.39 -8.50 1.00
CA LYS A 399 14.55 -9.54 1.62
C LYS A 399 15.42 -10.78 1.89
N GLN A 400 15.61 -11.07 3.17
CA GLN A 400 16.26 -12.30 3.65
C GLN A 400 15.18 -13.22 4.19
N LEU A 401 14.71 -14.13 3.35
CA LEU A 401 13.60 -15.03 3.65
C LEU A 401 14.12 -16.46 3.78
N ASP A 402 13.73 -17.18 4.82
CA ASP A 402 14.25 -18.51 5.16
C ASP A 402 14.03 -19.56 4.06
N PHE A 403 13.01 -19.35 3.21
CA PHE A 403 12.72 -20.23 2.06
C PHE A 403 13.65 -20.00 0.88
N LEU A 404 14.36 -18.87 0.80
CA LEU A 404 15.27 -18.53 -0.30
C LEU A 404 16.71 -18.72 0.15
N ASP A 405 17.53 -19.39 -0.68
CA ASP A 405 18.96 -19.56 -0.40
C ASP A 405 19.80 -18.31 -0.68
N GLU A 406 19.19 -17.31 -1.32
CA GLU A 406 19.82 -16.03 -1.62
C GLU A 406 18.94 -14.86 -1.21
N THR A 407 19.58 -13.73 -0.92
CA THR A 407 18.88 -12.48 -0.61
C THR A 407 18.18 -11.93 -1.84
N ALA A 408 16.90 -11.60 -1.73
CA ALA A 408 16.16 -10.96 -2.81
C ALA A 408 16.32 -9.44 -2.76
N PHE A 409 16.55 -8.82 -3.93
CA PHE A 409 16.73 -7.38 -4.10
C PHE A 409 15.73 -6.84 -5.12
N ASN A 410 14.98 -5.80 -4.73
CA ASN A 410 14.15 -5.03 -5.64
C ASN A 410 14.57 -3.56 -5.59
N GLN A 411 14.56 -2.90 -6.73
CA GLN A 411 14.89 -1.48 -6.82
C GLN A 411 13.93 -0.76 -7.73
N ASP A 412 13.53 0.45 -7.32
CA ASP A 412 12.71 1.35 -8.10
C ASP A 412 13.34 2.73 -8.20
N PHE A 413 13.22 3.34 -9.37
CA PHE A 413 13.60 4.72 -9.62
C PHE A 413 12.51 5.40 -10.42
N GLY A 414 12.26 6.67 -10.13
CA GLY A 414 11.22 7.34 -10.86
C GLY A 414 11.14 8.85 -10.62
N LEU A 415 10.13 9.40 -11.29
CA LEU A 415 9.82 10.80 -11.29
C LEU A 415 8.33 10.98 -11.03
N ASN A 416 7.99 11.80 -10.05
CA ASN A 416 6.66 12.35 -9.84
C ASN A 416 6.58 13.73 -10.49
N TRP A 417 5.54 13.97 -11.26
CA TRP A 417 5.11 15.27 -11.70
C TRP A 417 3.80 15.66 -11.01
N PHE A 418 3.88 16.53 -10.02
CA PHE A 418 2.75 17.08 -9.30
C PHE A 418 2.23 18.32 -10.07
N ILE A 419 1.17 18.12 -10.85
CA ILE A 419 0.50 19.17 -11.61
C ILE A 419 -0.25 20.08 -10.63
N GLU A 420 -1.02 19.47 -9.71
CA GLU A 420 -1.73 20.16 -8.64
C GLU A 420 -1.56 19.36 -7.33
N GLY A 421 -0.35 19.37 -6.76
CA GLY A 421 -0.01 18.63 -5.56
C GLY A 421 -0.40 17.14 -5.68
N HIS A 422 -1.06 16.61 -4.65
CA HIS A 422 -1.56 15.23 -4.68
C HIS A 422 -2.88 15.07 -5.46
N HIS A 423 -3.55 16.16 -5.83
CA HIS A 423 -4.83 16.13 -6.56
C HIS A 423 -4.68 15.68 -8.00
N ALA A 424 -3.61 16.12 -8.67
CA ALA A 424 -3.29 15.69 -10.03
C ALA A 424 -1.80 15.37 -10.12
N LYS A 425 -1.47 14.10 -10.28
CA LYS A 425 -0.09 13.60 -10.31
C LYS A 425 0.10 12.61 -11.46
N ILE A 426 1.25 12.72 -12.12
CA ILE A 426 1.76 11.70 -13.05
C ILE A 426 3.04 11.14 -12.44
N THR A 427 3.17 9.82 -12.43
CA THR A 427 4.36 9.12 -11.95
C THR A 427 4.89 8.21 -13.04
N LEU A 428 6.18 8.33 -13.36
CA LEU A 428 6.91 7.38 -14.19
C LEU A 428 7.92 6.65 -13.30
N GLN A 429 7.87 5.32 -13.31
CA GLN A 429 8.78 4.46 -12.53
C GLN A 429 9.33 3.33 -13.38
N TYR A 430 10.63 3.05 -13.21
CA TYR A 430 11.25 1.80 -13.58
C TYR A 430 11.55 1.00 -12.31
N GLY A 431 11.10 -0.24 -12.27
CA GLY A 431 11.34 -1.16 -11.16
C GLY A 431 12.02 -2.42 -11.65
N THR A 432 12.86 -3.01 -10.79
CA THR A 432 13.50 -4.30 -11.03
C THR A 432 13.09 -5.30 -9.98
N ARG A 433 13.02 -6.57 -10.35
CA ARG A 433 12.80 -7.71 -9.44
C ARG A 433 13.71 -8.87 -9.83
N GLN A 434 14.20 -9.58 -8.83
CA GLN A 434 14.89 -10.86 -9.05
C GLN A 434 13.85 -11.96 -9.26
N VAL A 435 14.20 -12.92 -10.11
CA VAL A 435 13.42 -14.12 -10.40
C VAL A 435 14.14 -15.31 -9.81
N PHE A 436 13.47 -16.01 -8.91
CA PHE A 436 13.99 -17.20 -8.25
C PHE A 436 13.52 -18.47 -8.96
N THR A 437 14.42 -19.45 -9.07
CA THR A 437 14.16 -20.75 -9.66
C THR A 437 14.65 -21.85 -8.71
N ASP A 438 14.03 -23.02 -8.77
CA ASP A 438 14.55 -24.18 -8.09
C ASP A 438 15.68 -24.82 -8.93
N GLN A 439 16.84 -24.90 -8.33
CA GLN A 439 18.01 -25.56 -8.92
C GLN A 439 18.47 -26.70 -8.00
N ASN A 440 17.93 -27.88 -8.23
CA ASN A 440 18.23 -29.09 -7.45
C ASN A 440 17.91 -28.96 -5.96
N GLY A 441 16.79 -28.32 -5.64
CA GLY A 441 16.35 -28.09 -4.26
C GLY A 441 16.91 -26.79 -3.64
N SER A 442 17.64 -25.99 -4.39
CA SER A 442 18.10 -24.66 -3.97
C SER A 442 17.31 -23.57 -4.68
N HIS A 443 16.77 -22.63 -3.92
CA HIS A 443 15.97 -21.49 -4.41
C HIS A 443 16.86 -20.29 -4.62
N ILE A 444 17.45 -20.17 -5.82
CA ILE A 444 18.43 -19.12 -6.16
C ILE A 444 17.96 -18.24 -7.29
N SER A 445 18.48 -17.01 -7.33
CA SER A 445 18.20 -16.04 -8.39
C SER A 445 19.33 -16.03 -9.43
N ASN A 446 18.98 -16.27 -10.67
CA ASN A 446 19.91 -16.20 -11.80
C ASN A 446 19.51 -15.12 -12.81
N MET A 447 18.46 -14.36 -12.52
CA MET A 447 17.86 -13.43 -13.48
C MET A 447 17.21 -12.24 -12.77
N THR A 448 17.30 -11.08 -13.42
CA THR A 448 16.56 -9.87 -13.03
C THR A 448 15.61 -9.47 -14.15
N ARG A 449 14.39 -9.07 -13.82
CA ARG A 449 13.37 -8.57 -14.75
C ARG A 449 12.98 -7.14 -14.39
N GLY A 450 12.69 -6.36 -15.43
CA GLY A 450 12.33 -4.96 -15.32
C GLY A 450 10.87 -4.68 -15.63
N GLN A 451 10.38 -3.54 -15.14
CA GLN A 451 9.05 -3.04 -15.48
C GLN A 451 9.05 -1.52 -15.53
N TRP A 452 8.59 -0.97 -16.65
CA TRP A 452 8.21 0.44 -16.73
C TRP A 452 6.74 0.62 -16.40
N THR A 453 6.42 1.62 -15.60
CA THR A 453 5.03 1.96 -15.28
C THR A 453 4.83 3.48 -15.31
N LEU A 454 3.84 3.90 -16.08
CA LEU A 454 3.30 5.26 -16.08
C LEU A 454 1.97 5.25 -15.33
N GLN A 455 1.85 6.07 -14.29
CA GLN A 455 0.58 6.27 -13.55
C GLN A 455 0.05 7.65 -13.78
N THR A 456 -1.26 7.76 -14.01
CA THR A 456 -2.03 8.98 -13.79
C THR A 456 -2.85 8.86 -12.51
N GLN A 457 -2.84 9.91 -11.70
CA GLN A 457 -3.63 10.00 -10.47
C GLN A 457 -4.44 11.27 -10.46
N ILE A 458 -5.74 11.11 -10.18
CA ILE A 458 -6.66 12.21 -9.86
C ILE A 458 -7.29 11.93 -8.50
N HIS A 459 -7.28 12.93 -7.63
CA HIS A 459 -7.87 12.90 -6.30
C HIS A 459 -8.67 14.19 -6.07
N LEU A 460 -9.98 14.06 -5.98
CA LEU A 460 -10.92 15.17 -5.82
C LEU A 460 -11.48 15.22 -4.40
#